data_959fd74f66c1eb29d985b7b0245e0658
#
_entry.id   959fd74f66c1eb29d985b7b0245e0658
#
_cell.length_a   1.000
_cell.length_b   1.000
_cell.length_c   1.000
_cell.angle_alpha   90.00
_cell.angle_beta   90.00
_cell.angle_gamma   90.00
#
_symmetry.space_group_name_H-M   'P 1'
#
loop_
_entity.id
_entity.type
_entity.pdbx_description
1 polymer ?
#
loop_
_entity_poly.entity_id
_entity_poly.type
_entity_poly.pdbx_seq_one_letter_code
_entity_poly.pdbx_strand_id
1 'polypeptide(L)'
;MSKEQRRQFVEKTFDIVAEGYDHPSLSWFDQTATAINEVANIQANQTVLDIACGTGKVTTALAKHQNKPMVTAVDLSAGMLEQAKKKAAQHQLDNIEFHQMAFEEMAFGEYFDVVIYSFGIFFVNEMEEALAHFSKQLKADGRIILTTFAEGSFSPFTDAFMRLYGEFGFDIPTPGWLRLCSDTHMNQLFLDAGLSRPQCQQYDFGYKITSPEQWWDIIWNAGYRGMLETMTEEQQDKFKQQHLVEVEALIEQKNNYLNVDVIISVGHK
;
A
#
# COMPACT_ATOMS: atom_id res chain seq x y z
N MET A 1 2.23 -13.09 -17.15
CA MET A 1 3.34 -12.13 -16.89
C MET A 1 4.37 -12.83 -16.00
N SER A 2 5.67 -12.81 -16.37
CA SER A 2 6.74 -13.36 -15.53
C SER A 2 6.93 -12.51 -14.26
N LYS A 3 7.66 -13.04 -13.25
CA LYS A 3 7.98 -12.32 -12.02
C LYS A 3 8.72 -11.00 -12.34
N GLU A 4 9.69 -11.04 -13.25
CA GLU A 4 10.46 -9.87 -13.68
C GLU A 4 9.58 -8.83 -14.40
N GLN A 5 8.70 -9.26 -15.31
CA GLN A 5 7.76 -8.35 -15.99
C GLN A 5 6.79 -7.68 -15.01
N ARG A 6 6.33 -8.41 -13.98
CA ARG A 6 5.49 -7.84 -12.92
C ARG A 6 6.25 -6.80 -12.11
N ARG A 7 7.49 -7.11 -11.72
CA ARG A 7 8.35 -6.18 -10.98
C ARG A 7 8.53 -4.88 -11.74
N GLN A 8 8.90 -4.96 -13.03
CA GLN A 8 9.05 -3.79 -13.90
C GLN A 8 7.76 -3.01 -14.08
N PHE A 9 6.62 -3.70 -14.18
CA PHE A 9 5.31 -3.04 -14.26
C PHE A 9 4.98 -2.27 -12.97
N VAL A 10 5.22 -2.87 -11.82
CA VAL A 10 5.02 -2.24 -10.50
C VAL A 10 5.94 -1.04 -10.35
N GLU A 11 7.26 -1.21 -10.58
CA GLU A 11 8.26 -0.15 -10.52
C GLU A 11 7.85 1.06 -11.39
N LYS A 12 7.58 0.81 -12.67
CA LYS A 12 7.16 1.86 -13.61
C LYS A 12 5.88 2.56 -13.15
N THR A 13 4.89 1.82 -12.68
CA THR A 13 3.62 2.40 -12.20
C THR A 13 3.87 3.35 -11.05
N PHE A 14 4.66 2.93 -10.05
CA PHE A 14 4.92 3.75 -8.87
C PHE A 14 5.88 4.90 -9.13
N ASP A 15 6.80 4.78 -10.09
CA ASP A 15 7.60 5.94 -10.57
C ASP A 15 6.71 7.02 -11.21
N ILE A 16 5.73 6.62 -12.04
CA ILE A 16 4.81 7.56 -12.70
C ILE A 16 3.94 8.31 -11.68
N VAL A 17 3.45 7.64 -10.64
CA VAL A 17 2.53 8.25 -9.68
C VAL A 17 3.23 8.93 -8.49
N ALA A 18 4.55 8.83 -8.38
CA ALA A 18 5.30 9.24 -7.20
C ALA A 18 5.02 10.70 -6.76
N GLU A 19 4.97 11.65 -7.71
CA GLU A 19 4.72 13.06 -7.41
C GLU A 19 3.28 13.32 -6.91
N GLY A 20 2.31 12.55 -7.40
CA GLY A 20 0.89 12.68 -7.05
C GLY A 20 0.43 11.76 -5.92
N TYR A 21 1.28 10.84 -5.44
CA TYR A 21 0.88 9.80 -4.49
C TYR A 21 0.45 10.33 -3.11
N ASP A 22 0.85 11.55 -2.78
CA ASP A 22 0.42 12.25 -1.55
C ASP A 22 -0.82 13.15 -1.77
N HIS A 23 -1.56 12.96 -2.87
CA HIS A 23 -2.77 13.73 -3.16
C HIS A 23 -3.80 13.61 -2.02
N PRO A 24 -4.51 14.69 -1.64
CA PRO A 24 -5.51 14.66 -0.55
C PRO A 24 -6.60 13.61 -0.70
N SER A 25 -6.97 13.24 -1.94
CA SER A 25 -7.90 12.14 -2.21
C SER A 25 -7.38 10.75 -1.79
N LEU A 26 -6.10 10.62 -1.40
CA LEU A 26 -5.46 9.40 -0.89
C LEU A 26 -5.20 9.48 0.63
N SER A 27 -6.04 10.21 1.35
CA SER A 27 -5.86 10.53 2.78
C SER A 27 -5.83 9.32 3.71
N TRP A 28 -6.40 8.18 3.31
CA TRP A 28 -6.34 6.94 4.10
C TRP A 28 -4.90 6.44 4.33
N PHE A 29 -3.95 6.78 3.46
CA PHE A 29 -2.54 6.42 3.68
C PHE A 29 -1.95 7.15 4.90
N ASP A 30 -2.33 8.40 5.15
CA ASP A 30 -1.90 9.13 6.35
C ASP A 30 -2.57 8.58 7.61
N GLN A 31 -3.86 8.23 7.51
CA GLN A 31 -4.61 7.61 8.61
C GLN A 31 -4.05 6.23 8.93
N THR A 32 -3.73 5.43 7.90
CA THR A 32 -3.07 4.13 8.08
C THR A 32 -1.69 4.28 8.72
N ALA A 33 -0.88 5.26 8.29
CA ALA A 33 0.43 5.49 8.88
C ALA A 33 0.33 5.86 10.37
N THR A 34 -0.69 6.63 10.75
CA THR A 34 -0.98 6.95 12.14
C THR A 34 -1.37 5.69 12.93
N ALA A 35 -2.29 4.88 12.42
CA ALA A 35 -2.72 3.64 13.06
C ALA A 35 -1.57 2.63 13.17
N ILE A 36 -0.73 2.49 12.13
CA ILE A 36 0.48 1.65 12.18
C ILE A 36 1.41 2.11 13.29
N ASN A 37 1.65 3.42 13.45
CA ASN A 37 2.52 3.95 14.49
C ASN A 37 2.01 3.59 15.90
N GLU A 38 0.70 3.55 16.12
CA GLU A 38 0.08 3.11 17.37
C GLU A 38 0.22 1.59 17.57
N VAL A 39 -0.16 0.81 16.55
CA VAL A 39 -0.13 -0.67 16.58
C VAL A 39 1.31 -1.18 16.70
N ALA A 40 2.27 -0.50 16.09
CA ALA A 40 3.68 -0.86 16.16
C ALA A 40 4.23 -0.84 17.58
N ASN A 41 3.67 -0.03 18.48
CA ASN A 41 4.04 0.04 19.90
C ASN A 41 5.57 0.06 20.09
N ILE A 42 6.23 0.98 19.41
CA ILE A 42 7.70 1.07 19.35
C ILE A 42 8.28 1.35 20.74
N GLN A 43 9.23 0.53 21.18
CA GLN A 43 9.96 0.71 22.41
C GLN A 43 11.30 1.42 22.16
N ALA A 44 11.92 1.92 23.24
CA ALA A 44 13.24 2.57 23.14
C ALA A 44 14.29 1.59 22.57
N ASN A 45 15.16 2.11 21.69
CA ASN A 45 16.24 1.38 21.01
C ASN A 45 15.79 0.27 20.05
N GLN A 46 14.51 0.21 19.67
CA GLN A 46 14.06 -0.69 18.63
C GLN A 46 14.49 -0.19 17.25
N THR A 47 14.70 -1.14 16.34
CA THR A 47 15.00 -0.93 14.91
C THR A 47 13.81 -1.35 14.07
N VAL A 48 13.50 -0.58 13.04
CA VAL A 48 12.34 -0.80 12.17
C VAL A 48 12.77 -0.93 10.72
N LEU A 49 12.17 -1.87 10.01
CA LEU A 49 12.27 -2.00 8.55
C LEU A 49 10.89 -1.68 7.95
N ASP A 50 10.85 -0.68 7.07
CA ASP A 50 9.67 -0.31 6.28
C ASP A 50 9.89 -0.73 4.83
N ILE A 51 9.22 -1.80 4.41
CA ILE A 51 9.34 -2.41 3.07
C ILE A 51 8.27 -1.81 2.16
N ALA A 52 8.65 -1.46 0.91
CA ALA A 52 7.84 -0.70 -0.02
C ALA A 52 7.31 0.58 0.65
N CYS A 53 8.25 1.37 1.16
CA CYS A 53 7.96 2.55 1.98
C CYS A 53 7.23 3.67 1.20
N GLY A 54 7.18 3.59 -0.13
CA GLY A 54 6.53 4.58 -0.99
C GLY A 54 7.08 5.97 -0.77
N THR A 55 6.20 6.97 -0.68
CA THR A 55 6.56 8.36 -0.38
C THR A 55 6.95 8.59 1.09
N GLY A 56 7.08 7.52 1.89
CA GLY A 56 7.58 7.58 3.26
C GLY A 56 6.57 8.03 4.31
N LYS A 57 5.26 7.85 4.11
CA LYS A 57 4.24 8.23 5.11
C LYS A 57 4.42 7.44 6.41
N VAL A 58 4.52 6.10 6.32
CA VAL A 58 4.78 5.24 7.48
C VAL A 58 6.17 5.49 8.05
N THR A 59 7.20 5.50 7.20
CA THR A 59 8.59 5.79 7.57
C THR A 59 8.71 7.06 8.43
N THR A 60 8.13 8.17 7.97
CA THR A 60 8.22 9.46 8.68
C THR A 60 7.38 9.50 9.95
N ALA A 61 6.22 8.83 9.99
CA ALA A 61 5.42 8.69 11.20
C ALA A 61 6.19 7.96 12.30
N LEU A 62 6.86 6.86 11.94
CA LEU A 62 7.69 6.08 12.87
C LEU A 62 8.94 6.82 13.31
N ALA A 63 9.65 7.50 12.38
CA ALA A 63 10.85 8.26 12.69
C ALA A 63 10.58 9.43 13.66
N LYS A 64 9.36 9.99 13.63
CA LYS A 64 8.88 11.01 14.58
C LYS A 64 8.43 10.45 15.93
N HIS A 65 8.31 9.13 16.07
CA HIS A 65 7.88 8.52 17.33
C HIS A 65 8.78 8.99 18.50
N GLN A 66 8.19 9.14 19.70
CA GLN A 66 8.92 9.65 20.88
C GLN A 66 10.18 8.84 21.22
N ASN A 67 10.20 7.56 20.92
CA ASN A 67 11.34 6.66 21.15
C ASN A 67 12.39 6.70 20.03
N LYS A 68 12.19 7.49 18.97
CA LYS A 68 13.10 7.73 17.86
C LYS A 68 13.81 6.45 17.35
N PRO A 69 13.09 5.45 16.86
CA PRO A 69 13.71 4.25 16.32
C PRO A 69 14.60 4.61 15.12
N MET A 70 15.63 3.80 14.86
CA MET A 70 16.27 3.79 13.55
C MET A 70 15.33 3.09 12.57
N VAL A 71 14.99 3.77 11.48
CA VAL A 71 14.12 3.25 10.43
C VAL A 71 14.93 2.99 9.17
N THR A 72 14.98 1.75 8.73
CA THR A 72 15.48 1.38 7.40
C THR A 72 14.29 1.31 6.45
N ALA A 73 14.28 2.14 5.43
CA ALA A 73 13.19 2.27 4.46
C ALA A 73 13.64 1.76 3.09
N VAL A 74 12.91 0.80 2.55
CA VAL A 74 13.23 0.15 1.27
C VAL A 74 12.09 0.36 0.29
N ASP A 75 12.41 0.77 -0.93
CA ASP A 75 11.45 0.80 -2.04
C ASP A 75 12.14 0.44 -3.36
N LEU A 76 11.38 -0.11 -4.29
CA LEU A 76 11.85 -0.42 -5.63
C LEU A 76 11.90 0.84 -6.51
N SER A 77 10.92 1.73 -6.35
CA SER A 77 10.76 2.95 -7.13
C SER A 77 11.71 4.06 -6.67
N ALA A 78 12.54 4.54 -7.59
CA ALA A 78 13.39 5.70 -7.35
C ALA A 78 12.58 6.97 -7.11
N GLY A 79 11.47 7.15 -7.84
CA GLY A 79 10.57 8.28 -7.71
C GLY A 79 9.92 8.34 -6.33
N MET A 80 9.45 7.20 -5.80
CA MET A 80 8.90 7.11 -4.45
C MET A 80 9.93 7.48 -3.40
N LEU A 81 11.15 6.94 -3.47
CA LEU A 81 12.23 7.27 -2.54
C LEU A 81 12.67 8.73 -2.61
N GLU A 82 12.61 9.37 -3.76
CA GLU A 82 12.87 10.79 -3.88
C GLU A 82 11.86 11.62 -3.06
N GLN A 83 10.55 11.29 -3.17
CA GLN A 83 9.51 11.95 -2.36
C GLN A 83 9.69 11.66 -0.86
N ALA A 84 10.02 10.41 -0.49
CA ALA A 84 10.27 10.03 0.90
C ALA A 84 11.45 10.80 1.50
N LYS A 85 12.57 10.93 0.77
CA LYS A 85 13.74 11.71 1.18
C LYS A 85 13.43 13.20 1.33
N LYS A 86 12.66 13.80 0.40
CA LYS A 86 12.20 15.18 0.49
C LYS A 86 11.37 15.38 1.76
N LYS A 87 10.44 14.48 2.06
CA LYS A 87 9.59 14.52 3.25
C LYS A 87 10.41 14.39 4.54
N ALA A 88 11.37 13.47 4.60
CA ALA A 88 12.27 13.32 5.74
C ALA A 88 13.09 14.60 6.00
N ALA A 89 13.64 15.20 4.93
CA ALA A 89 14.40 16.45 5.02
C ALA A 89 13.54 17.63 5.51
N GLN A 90 12.29 17.76 5.01
CA GLN A 90 11.35 18.80 5.46
C GLN A 90 11.06 18.72 6.96
N HIS A 91 11.07 17.50 7.51
CA HIS A 91 10.84 17.25 8.94
C HIS A 91 12.14 17.13 9.76
N GLN A 92 13.31 17.34 9.14
CA GLN A 92 14.62 17.27 9.80
C GLN A 92 14.86 15.93 10.52
N LEU A 93 14.43 14.81 9.88
CA LEU A 93 14.60 13.47 10.41
C LEU A 93 15.97 12.92 10.00
N ASP A 94 16.78 12.54 10.98
CA ASP A 94 18.15 12.03 10.84
C ASP A 94 18.29 10.54 11.22
N ASN A 95 17.18 9.91 11.59
CA ASN A 95 17.10 8.53 12.02
C ASN A 95 16.46 7.60 10.96
N ILE A 96 16.68 7.91 9.67
CA ILE A 96 16.15 7.11 8.54
C ILE A 96 17.29 6.78 7.56
N GLU A 97 17.39 5.51 7.17
CA GLU A 97 18.23 5.06 6.07
C GLU A 97 17.34 4.60 4.90
N PHE A 98 17.61 5.10 3.69
CA PHE A 98 16.84 4.79 2.48
C PHE A 98 17.64 3.91 1.54
N HIS A 99 17.05 2.79 1.08
CA HIS A 99 17.64 1.84 0.13
C HIS A 99 16.73 1.63 -1.07
N GLN A 100 17.25 1.83 -2.28
CA GLN A 100 16.55 1.43 -3.49
C GLN A 100 16.92 -0.02 -3.81
N MET A 101 15.98 -0.93 -3.60
CA MET A 101 16.14 -2.36 -3.92
C MET A 101 14.81 -3.07 -3.98
N ALA A 102 14.78 -4.19 -4.68
CA ALA A 102 13.66 -5.12 -4.58
C ALA A 102 13.68 -5.84 -3.21
N PHE A 103 12.51 -6.16 -2.66
CA PHE A 103 12.44 -6.85 -1.36
C PHE A 103 13.15 -8.22 -1.38
N GLU A 104 13.20 -8.88 -2.55
CA GLU A 104 13.89 -10.15 -2.72
C GLU A 104 15.43 -10.05 -2.55
N GLU A 105 15.97 -8.85 -2.69
CA GLU A 105 17.40 -8.56 -2.58
C GLU A 105 17.82 -8.23 -1.14
N MET A 106 16.84 -8.07 -0.22
CA MET A 106 17.12 -7.76 1.17
C MET A 106 17.87 -8.90 1.87
N ALA A 107 18.97 -8.57 2.53
CA ALA A 107 19.81 -9.51 3.27
C ALA A 107 20.40 -8.86 4.53
N PHE A 108 19.57 -8.16 5.31
CA PHE A 108 20.00 -7.49 6.54
C PHE A 108 20.26 -8.47 7.70
N GLY A 109 19.72 -9.68 7.62
CA GLY A 109 19.77 -10.66 8.71
C GLY A 109 18.79 -10.33 9.85
N GLU A 110 18.93 -11.02 10.99
CA GLU A 110 18.05 -10.85 12.17
C GLU A 110 18.37 -9.55 12.92
N TYR A 111 17.99 -8.42 12.33
CA TYR A 111 18.37 -7.09 12.84
C TYR A 111 17.19 -6.29 13.37
N PHE A 112 15.99 -6.47 12.83
CA PHE A 112 14.84 -5.60 13.12
C PHE A 112 13.94 -6.15 14.23
N ASP A 113 13.47 -5.26 15.08
CA ASP A 113 12.43 -5.55 16.08
C ASP A 113 11.04 -5.51 15.45
N VAL A 114 10.86 -4.66 14.43
CA VAL A 114 9.60 -4.47 13.71
C VAL A 114 9.87 -4.43 12.22
N VAL A 115 9.11 -5.21 11.46
CA VAL A 115 9.06 -5.14 9.99
C VAL A 115 7.66 -4.69 9.60
N ILE A 116 7.56 -3.74 8.68
CA ILE A 116 6.29 -3.23 8.17
C ILE A 116 6.26 -3.39 6.66
N TYR A 117 5.13 -3.84 6.14
CA TYR A 117 4.85 -3.89 4.72
C TYR A 117 3.42 -3.40 4.48
N SER A 118 3.31 -2.10 4.20
CA SER A 118 2.02 -1.41 4.08
C SER A 118 1.57 -1.34 2.63
N PHE A 119 0.40 -1.91 2.30
CA PHE A 119 -0.23 -1.91 0.98
C PHE A 119 0.66 -2.42 -0.18
N GLY A 120 1.63 -3.29 0.12
CA GLY A 120 2.58 -3.81 -0.87
C GLY A 120 2.41 -5.30 -1.18
N ILE A 121 2.03 -6.12 -0.19
CA ILE A 121 2.06 -7.59 -0.29
C ILE A 121 1.19 -8.14 -1.44
N PHE A 122 0.09 -7.48 -1.77
CA PHE A 122 -0.82 -7.93 -2.82
C PHE A 122 -0.30 -7.68 -4.25
N PHE A 123 0.83 -7.02 -4.42
CA PHE A 123 1.56 -6.97 -5.70
C PHE A 123 2.47 -8.19 -5.90
N VAL A 124 2.60 -9.05 -4.89
CA VAL A 124 3.42 -10.27 -4.92
C VAL A 124 2.55 -11.48 -5.18
N ASN A 125 3.02 -12.41 -6.05
CA ASN A 125 2.28 -13.65 -6.33
C ASN A 125 2.45 -14.66 -5.19
N GLU A 126 3.70 -14.89 -4.77
CA GLU A 126 4.10 -15.83 -3.72
C GLU A 126 4.17 -15.11 -2.38
N MET A 127 3.00 -14.70 -1.86
CA MET A 127 2.88 -13.84 -0.66
C MET A 127 3.45 -14.53 0.58
N GLU A 128 3.23 -15.84 0.69
CA GLU A 128 3.71 -16.69 1.79
C GLU A 128 5.25 -16.74 1.83
N GLU A 129 5.89 -16.90 0.66
CA GLU A 129 7.34 -16.91 0.53
C GLU A 129 7.94 -15.53 0.83
N ALA A 130 7.29 -14.46 0.35
CA ALA A 130 7.71 -13.09 0.62
C ALA A 130 7.65 -12.79 2.13
N LEU A 131 6.54 -13.15 2.79
CA LEU A 131 6.38 -12.93 4.22
C LEU A 131 7.38 -13.76 5.04
N ALA A 132 7.64 -15.01 4.64
CA ALA A 132 8.69 -15.85 5.23
C ALA A 132 10.10 -15.25 5.01
N HIS A 133 10.34 -14.58 3.87
CA HIS A 133 11.58 -13.85 3.63
C HIS A 133 11.71 -12.61 4.54
N PHE A 134 10.62 -11.86 4.73
CA PHE A 134 10.60 -10.72 5.66
C PHE A 134 10.83 -11.16 7.11
N SER A 135 10.29 -12.31 7.52
CA SER A 135 10.48 -12.84 8.87
C SER A 135 11.95 -13.15 9.19
N LYS A 136 12.78 -13.43 8.17
CA LYS A 136 14.23 -13.63 8.35
C LYS A 136 14.98 -12.35 8.71
N GLN A 137 14.39 -11.20 8.49
CA GLN A 137 14.96 -9.90 8.88
C GLN A 137 14.62 -9.56 10.35
N LEU A 138 13.67 -10.28 10.96
CA LEU A 138 13.26 -10.07 12.34
C LEU A 138 14.18 -10.76 13.35
N LYS A 139 14.44 -10.08 14.47
CA LYS A 139 14.96 -10.69 15.71
C LYS A 139 13.98 -11.75 16.24
N ALA A 140 14.44 -12.59 17.17
CA ALA A 140 13.66 -13.72 17.73
C ALA A 140 12.29 -13.31 18.30
N ASP A 141 12.19 -12.15 18.95
CA ASP A 141 10.92 -11.63 19.52
C ASP A 141 10.33 -10.50 18.66
N GLY A 142 10.74 -10.43 17.39
CA GLY A 142 10.30 -9.42 16.46
C GLY A 142 8.87 -9.63 15.98
N ARG A 143 8.27 -8.56 15.46
CA ARG A 143 6.91 -8.59 14.89
C ARG A 143 6.88 -8.00 13.49
N ILE A 144 5.94 -8.49 12.69
CA ILE A 144 5.67 -7.98 11.35
C ILE A 144 4.28 -7.38 11.30
N ILE A 145 4.14 -6.26 10.62
CA ILE A 145 2.87 -5.54 10.43
C ILE A 145 2.59 -5.49 8.93
N LEU A 146 1.43 -6.00 8.53
CA LEU A 146 0.93 -5.90 7.17
C LEU A 146 -0.33 -5.05 7.14
N THR A 147 -0.54 -4.32 6.04
CA THR A 147 -1.82 -3.69 5.77
C THR A 147 -2.36 -4.08 4.39
N THR A 148 -3.68 -4.24 4.31
CA THR A 148 -4.40 -4.52 3.08
C THR A 148 -5.80 -3.88 3.14
N PHE A 149 -6.49 -3.88 2.01
CA PHE A 149 -7.90 -3.45 1.97
C PHE A 149 -8.82 -4.63 2.33
N ALA A 150 -9.87 -4.34 3.09
CA ALA A 150 -10.91 -5.29 3.40
C ALA A 150 -11.86 -5.49 2.20
N GLU A 151 -12.68 -6.53 2.26
CA GLU A 151 -13.69 -6.81 1.25
C GLU A 151 -14.67 -5.64 1.12
N GLY A 152 -14.97 -5.27 -0.13
CA GLY A 152 -15.88 -4.17 -0.43
C GLY A 152 -15.26 -2.77 -0.38
N SER A 153 -13.98 -2.64 -0.02
CA SER A 153 -13.29 -1.33 -0.11
C SER A 153 -13.37 -0.76 -1.52
N PHE A 154 -13.68 0.53 -1.59
CA PHE A 154 -13.90 1.29 -2.82
C PHE A 154 -15.12 0.86 -3.67
N SER A 155 -15.89 -0.15 -3.25
CA SER A 155 -17.11 -0.53 -3.98
C SER A 155 -18.20 0.52 -3.75
N PRO A 156 -19.01 0.86 -4.78
CA PRO A 156 -19.06 0.29 -6.11
C PRO A 156 -18.16 0.99 -7.16
N PHE A 157 -17.35 1.96 -6.77
CA PHE A 157 -16.52 2.75 -7.70
C PHE A 157 -15.47 1.89 -8.41
N THR A 158 -14.79 1.01 -7.68
CA THR A 158 -13.86 0.02 -8.27
C THR A 158 -14.58 -0.94 -9.20
N ASP A 159 -15.79 -1.39 -8.84
CA ASP A 159 -16.55 -2.33 -9.66
C ASP A 159 -16.92 -1.70 -11.01
N ALA A 160 -17.34 -0.44 -10.99
CA ALA A 160 -17.64 0.34 -12.19
C ALA A 160 -16.39 0.53 -13.06
N PHE A 161 -15.24 0.86 -12.45
CA PHE A 161 -13.97 0.99 -13.16
C PHE A 161 -13.58 -0.33 -13.84
N MET A 162 -13.58 -1.44 -13.12
CA MET A 162 -13.18 -2.75 -13.66
C MET A 162 -14.11 -3.21 -14.77
N ARG A 163 -15.43 -3.03 -14.61
CA ARG A 163 -16.40 -3.36 -15.65
C ARG A 163 -16.13 -2.56 -16.92
N LEU A 164 -15.99 -1.23 -16.81
CA LEU A 164 -15.74 -0.38 -17.97
C LEU A 164 -14.39 -0.71 -18.63
N TYR A 165 -13.36 -1.04 -17.84
CA TYR A 165 -12.05 -1.46 -18.34
C TYR A 165 -12.17 -2.71 -19.23
N GLY A 166 -12.98 -3.68 -18.80
CA GLY A 166 -13.31 -4.87 -19.60
C GLY A 166 -14.10 -4.54 -20.88
N GLU A 167 -15.05 -3.60 -20.82
CA GLU A 167 -15.82 -3.13 -21.99
C GLU A 167 -14.93 -2.45 -23.05
N PHE A 168 -13.81 -1.86 -22.63
CA PHE A 168 -12.79 -1.34 -23.54
C PHE A 168 -11.89 -2.42 -24.16
N GLY A 169 -12.14 -3.71 -23.84
CA GLY A 169 -11.45 -4.87 -24.41
C GLY A 169 -10.15 -5.25 -23.70
N PHE A 170 -9.91 -4.76 -22.49
CA PHE A 170 -8.74 -5.11 -21.69
C PHE A 170 -9.06 -6.25 -20.73
N ASP A 171 -8.08 -7.10 -20.46
CA ASP A 171 -8.20 -8.17 -19.48
C ASP A 171 -8.31 -7.57 -18.06
N ILE A 172 -9.37 -7.96 -17.34
CA ILE A 172 -9.58 -7.53 -15.95
C ILE A 172 -8.64 -8.33 -15.04
N PRO A 173 -7.65 -7.72 -14.41
CA PRO A 173 -6.78 -8.44 -13.49
C PRO A 173 -7.58 -8.84 -12.24
N THR A 174 -7.34 -10.04 -11.72
CA THR A 174 -7.82 -10.39 -10.38
C THR A 174 -6.99 -9.60 -9.36
N PRO A 175 -7.59 -8.70 -8.59
CA PRO A 175 -6.85 -7.92 -7.61
C PRO A 175 -6.20 -8.83 -6.55
N GLY A 176 -4.90 -8.68 -6.34
CA GLY A 176 -4.16 -9.50 -5.37
C GLY A 176 -4.68 -9.35 -3.94
N TRP A 177 -5.21 -8.17 -3.58
CA TRP A 177 -5.78 -7.92 -2.26
C TRP A 177 -7.04 -8.77 -1.93
N LEU A 178 -7.76 -9.29 -2.93
CA LEU A 178 -8.89 -10.22 -2.70
C LEU A 178 -8.45 -11.52 -1.96
N ARG A 179 -7.18 -11.90 -2.04
CA ARG A 179 -6.62 -13.01 -1.26
C ARG A 179 -6.42 -12.67 0.22
N LEU A 180 -6.53 -11.40 0.59
CA LEU A 180 -6.16 -10.85 1.91
C LEU A 180 -7.26 -9.96 2.51
N CYS A 181 -8.47 -10.02 1.98
CA CYS A 181 -9.55 -9.09 2.31
C CYS A 181 -10.31 -9.41 3.60
N SER A 182 -9.90 -10.42 4.35
CA SER A 182 -10.52 -10.78 5.64
C SER A 182 -9.49 -11.21 6.67
N ASP A 183 -9.86 -11.12 7.95
CA ASP A 183 -9.04 -11.59 9.08
C ASP A 183 -8.63 -13.06 8.93
N THR A 184 -9.52 -13.91 8.42
CA THR A 184 -9.24 -15.33 8.19
C THR A 184 -8.11 -15.51 7.18
N HIS A 185 -8.16 -14.79 6.05
CA HIS A 185 -7.12 -14.85 5.01
C HIS A 185 -5.79 -14.32 5.52
N MET A 186 -5.82 -13.19 6.26
CA MET A 186 -4.62 -12.61 6.85
C MET A 186 -3.99 -13.55 7.88
N ASN A 187 -4.79 -14.11 8.79
CA ASN A 187 -4.31 -15.06 9.79
C ASN A 187 -3.67 -16.30 9.13
N GLN A 188 -4.29 -16.83 8.08
CA GLN A 188 -3.74 -17.98 7.36
C GLN A 188 -2.40 -17.65 6.69
N LEU A 189 -2.30 -16.49 6.02
CA LEU A 189 -1.03 -16.03 5.42
C LEU A 189 0.11 -15.97 6.45
N PHE A 190 -0.15 -15.43 7.65
CA PHE A 190 0.87 -15.36 8.71
C PHE A 190 1.30 -16.76 9.16
N LEU A 191 0.35 -17.66 9.37
CA LEU A 191 0.63 -19.03 9.81
C LEU A 191 1.40 -19.83 8.74
N ASP A 192 1.04 -19.71 7.48
CA ASP A 192 1.72 -20.38 6.37
C ASP A 192 3.15 -19.86 6.17
N ALA A 193 3.41 -18.61 6.51
CA ALA A 193 4.75 -18.02 6.55
C ALA A 193 5.57 -18.38 7.81
N GLY A 194 5.02 -19.18 8.71
CA GLY A 194 5.69 -19.62 9.95
C GLY A 194 5.69 -18.59 11.08
N LEU A 195 4.85 -17.56 10.98
CA LEU A 195 4.66 -16.55 12.03
C LEU A 195 3.56 -16.99 13.01
N SER A 196 3.64 -16.49 14.23
CA SER A 196 2.74 -16.85 15.30
C SER A 196 1.86 -15.69 15.74
N ARG A 197 0.78 -16.00 16.49
CA ARG A 197 -0.12 -15.06 17.16
C ARG A 197 -0.65 -13.95 16.25
N PRO A 198 -1.15 -14.27 15.04
CA PRO A 198 -1.70 -13.25 14.16
C PRO A 198 -2.88 -12.54 14.85
N GLN A 199 -2.87 -11.22 14.77
CA GLN A 199 -3.94 -10.35 15.25
C GLN A 199 -4.30 -9.38 14.14
N CYS A 200 -5.58 -9.28 13.81
CA CYS A 200 -6.09 -8.37 12.78
C CYS A 200 -7.01 -7.35 13.45
N GLN A 201 -6.90 -6.11 12.98
CA GLN A 201 -7.82 -5.04 13.34
C GLN A 201 -8.26 -4.31 12.06
N GLN A 202 -9.57 -4.10 11.93
CA GLN A 202 -10.15 -3.40 10.80
C GLN A 202 -10.43 -1.95 11.18
N TYR A 203 -10.16 -1.05 10.23
CA TYR A 203 -10.34 0.39 10.35
C TYR A 203 -11.16 0.90 9.17
N ASP A 204 -12.14 1.74 9.42
CA ASP A 204 -12.83 2.53 8.40
C ASP A 204 -12.14 3.89 8.25
N PHE A 205 -11.44 4.08 7.13
CA PHE A 205 -10.80 5.34 6.75
C PHE A 205 -11.53 6.03 5.59
N GLY A 206 -12.78 5.64 5.38
CA GLY A 206 -13.64 6.24 4.37
C GLY A 206 -13.94 7.72 4.65
N TYR A 207 -14.35 8.41 3.62
CA TYR A 207 -14.65 9.83 3.70
C TYR A 207 -15.73 10.25 2.69
N LYS A 208 -16.24 11.47 2.85
CA LYS A 208 -17.18 12.04 1.89
C LYS A 208 -16.46 12.44 0.61
N ILE A 209 -16.94 11.90 -0.51
CA ILE A 209 -16.54 12.26 -1.86
C ILE A 209 -17.64 13.17 -2.44
N THR A 210 -17.24 14.31 -3.02
CA THR A 210 -18.18 15.34 -3.44
C THR A 210 -18.19 15.58 -4.95
N SER A 211 -17.21 15.03 -5.68
CA SER A 211 -17.18 15.08 -7.14
C SER A 211 -16.56 13.82 -7.75
N PRO A 212 -16.90 13.49 -8.99
CA PRO A 212 -16.28 12.37 -9.71
C PRO A 212 -14.77 12.53 -9.88
N GLU A 213 -14.26 13.77 -9.96
CA GLU A 213 -12.84 14.07 -10.10
C GLU A 213 -12.04 13.59 -8.88
N GLN A 214 -12.61 13.64 -7.67
CA GLN A 214 -11.92 13.10 -6.48
C GLN A 214 -11.68 11.59 -6.59
N TRP A 215 -12.61 10.84 -7.19
CA TRP A 215 -12.39 9.43 -7.50
C TRP A 215 -11.36 9.27 -8.62
N TRP A 216 -11.40 10.13 -9.65
CA TRP A 216 -10.39 10.11 -10.70
C TRP A 216 -8.99 10.40 -10.19
N ASP A 217 -8.85 11.31 -9.23
CA ASP A 217 -7.57 11.59 -8.57
C ASP A 217 -6.99 10.34 -7.88
N ILE A 218 -7.85 9.48 -7.31
CA ILE A 218 -7.42 8.20 -6.74
C ILE A 218 -6.88 7.28 -7.84
N ILE A 219 -7.61 7.14 -8.94
CA ILE A 219 -7.21 6.32 -10.08
C ILE A 219 -5.88 6.83 -10.66
N TRP A 220 -5.76 8.14 -10.83
CA TRP A 220 -4.63 8.78 -11.50
C TRP A 220 -3.34 8.78 -10.67
N ASN A 221 -3.46 8.85 -9.36
CA ASN A 221 -2.34 9.01 -8.44
C ASN A 221 -2.01 7.73 -7.65
N ALA A 222 -2.65 6.61 -7.91
CA ALA A 222 -2.41 5.34 -7.24
C ALA A 222 -2.28 4.16 -8.21
N GLY A 223 -2.31 2.93 -7.71
CA GLY A 223 -2.04 1.70 -8.47
C GLY A 223 -2.90 1.47 -9.71
N TYR A 224 -4.10 2.04 -9.79
CA TYR A 224 -4.95 1.98 -10.98
C TYR A 224 -4.31 2.65 -12.21
N ARG A 225 -3.39 3.61 -12.00
CA ARG A 225 -2.67 4.29 -13.07
C ARG A 225 -1.99 3.30 -14.00
N GLY A 226 -1.40 2.23 -13.48
CA GLY A 226 -0.78 1.19 -14.29
C GLY A 226 -1.73 0.54 -15.31
N MET A 227 -3.02 0.44 -14.99
CA MET A 227 -4.02 -0.06 -15.92
C MET A 227 -4.31 0.97 -17.02
N LEU A 228 -4.39 2.25 -16.69
CA LEU A 228 -4.59 3.31 -17.67
C LEU A 228 -3.41 3.43 -18.64
N GLU A 229 -2.18 3.19 -18.18
CA GLU A 229 -0.97 3.22 -19.01
C GLU A 229 -0.95 2.12 -20.11
N THR A 230 -1.87 1.15 -20.08
CA THR A 230 -2.05 0.19 -21.17
C THR A 230 -2.92 0.71 -22.31
N MET A 231 -3.59 1.84 -22.10
CA MET A 231 -4.48 2.49 -23.07
C MET A 231 -3.73 3.55 -23.88
N THR A 232 -4.19 3.80 -25.11
CA THR A 232 -3.80 5.01 -25.85
C THR A 232 -4.38 6.27 -25.19
N GLU A 233 -3.82 7.44 -25.47
CA GLU A 233 -4.35 8.72 -24.93
C GLU A 233 -5.84 8.91 -25.30
N GLU A 234 -6.24 8.62 -26.54
CA GLU A 234 -7.63 8.69 -26.97
C GLU A 234 -8.55 7.73 -26.18
N GLN A 235 -8.06 6.51 -25.89
CA GLN A 235 -8.80 5.56 -25.06
C GLN A 235 -8.91 6.03 -23.61
N GLN A 236 -7.85 6.62 -23.05
CA GLN A 236 -7.86 7.17 -21.68
C GLN A 236 -8.87 8.31 -21.56
N ASP A 237 -8.89 9.25 -22.52
CA ASP A 237 -9.84 10.37 -22.51
C ASP A 237 -11.28 9.89 -22.60
N LYS A 238 -11.58 8.96 -23.49
CA LYS A 238 -12.91 8.37 -23.66
C LYS A 238 -13.33 7.57 -22.43
N PHE A 239 -12.42 6.77 -21.87
CA PHE A 239 -12.64 6.02 -20.64
C PHE A 239 -12.96 6.97 -19.47
N LYS A 240 -12.15 8.01 -19.28
CA LYS A 240 -12.38 9.03 -18.24
C LYS A 240 -13.77 9.65 -18.35
N GLN A 241 -14.13 10.13 -19.55
CA GLN A 241 -15.45 10.76 -19.77
C GLN A 241 -16.60 9.83 -19.40
N GLN A 242 -16.56 8.58 -19.84
CA GLN A 242 -17.62 7.61 -19.55
C GLN A 242 -17.66 7.24 -18.08
N HIS A 243 -16.49 7.01 -17.46
CA HIS A 243 -16.38 6.63 -16.08
C HIS A 243 -16.87 7.73 -15.12
N LEU A 244 -16.53 9.00 -15.38
CA LEU A 244 -16.96 10.10 -14.52
C LEU A 244 -18.49 10.29 -14.51
N VAL A 245 -19.16 10.07 -15.64
CA VAL A 245 -20.65 10.12 -15.70
C VAL A 245 -21.26 9.04 -14.79
N GLU A 246 -20.72 7.83 -14.82
CA GLU A 246 -21.20 6.75 -13.95
C GLU A 246 -20.90 7.03 -12.48
N VAL A 247 -19.69 7.52 -12.18
CA VAL A 247 -19.25 7.84 -10.81
C VAL A 247 -20.13 8.92 -10.20
N GLU A 248 -20.58 9.93 -10.97
CA GLU A 248 -21.50 10.96 -10.48
C GLU A 248 -22.80 10.34 -9.95
N ALA A 249 -23.40 9.42 -10.70
CA ALA A 249 -24.60 8.70 -10.26
C ALA A 249 -24.33 7.81 -9.03
N LEU A 250 -23.16 7.18 -8.94
CA LEU A 250 -22.79 6.35 -7.80
C LEU A 250 -22.57 7.17 -6.52
N ILE A 251 -22.02 8.37 -6.62
CA ILE A 251 -21.84 9.29 -5.49
C ILE A 251 -23.19 9.61 -4.85
N GLU A 252 -24.19 9.97 -5.64
CA GLU A 252 -25.54 10.24 -5.15
C GLU A 252 -26.17 9.02 -4.44
N GLN A 253 -26.04 7.83 -5.04
CA GLN A 253 -26.59 6.58 -4.49
C GLN A 253 -25.95 6.19 -3.15
N LYS A 254 -24.68 6.54 -2.93
CA LYS A 254 -23.90 6.21 -1.73
C LYS A 254 -23.90 7.30 -0.67
N ASN A 255 -24.80 8.28 -0.72
CA ASN A 255 -24.79 9.42 0.18
C ASN A 255 -23.42 10.12 0.23
N ASN A 256 -22.74 10.17 -0.90
CA ASN A 256 -21.44 10.79 -1.04
C ASN A 256 -20.33 10.14 -0.18
N TYR A 257 -20.43 8.85 0.16
CA TYR A 257 -19.45 8.16 0.98
C TYR A 257 -18.61 7.17 0.17
N LEU A 258 -17.29 7.38 0.18
CA LEU A 258 -16.31 6.44 -0.30
C LEU A 258 -15.81 5.60 0.87
N ASN A 259 -16.15 4.31 0.89
CA ASN A 259 -15.64 3.40 1.91
C ASN A 259 -14.19 3.00 1.63
N VAL A 260 -13.36 3.08 2.65
CA VAL A 260 -11.96 2.64 2.60
C VAL A 260 -11.68 1.84 3.87
N ASP A 261 -12.03 0.56 3.82
CA ASP A 261 -11.82 -0.35 4.93
C ASP A 261 -10.44 -0.98 4.85
N VAL A 262 -9.63 -0.82 5.89
CA VAL A 262 -8.24 -1.29 5.95
C VAL A 262 -8.10 -2.31 7.07
N ILE A 263 -7.44 -3.44 6.77
CA ILE A 263 -7.02 -4.42 7.75
C ILE A 263 -5.54 -4.17 8.09
N ILE A 264 -5.25 -3.95 9.37
CA ILE A 264 -3.89 -3.93 9.91
C ILE A 264 -3.68 -5.21 10.69
N SER A 265 -2.68 -5.99 10.31
CA SER A 265 -2.42 -7.29 10.91
C SER A 265 -1.01 -7.36 11.48
N VAL A 266 -0.88 -7.96 12.65
CA VAL A 266 0.40 -8.14 13.35
C VAL A 266 0.62 -9.63 13.57
N GLY A 267 1.81 -10.11 13.23
CA GLY A 267 2.27 -11.46 13.54
C GLY A 267 3.66 -11.42 14.19
N HIS A 268 4.02 -12.47 14.92
CA HIS A 268 5.27 -12.55 15.67
C HIS A 268 6.15 -13.70 15.14
N LYS A 269 7.46 -13.49 15.16
CA LYS A 269 8.43 -14.54 14.85
C LYS A 269 8.47 -15.60 15.94
#